data_5db90bb7500605931426dad5515c5616
#
_entry.id   5db90bb7500605931426dad5515c5616
#
_cell.length_a   1.000
_cell.length_b   1.000
_cell.length_c   1.000
_cell.angle_alpha   90.00
_cell.angle_beta   90.00
_cell.angle_gamma   90.00
#
_symmetry.space_group_name_H-M   'P 1'
#
loop_
_entity.id
_entity.type
_entity.pdbx_description
1 polymer ?
#
loop_
_entity_poly.entity_id
_entity_poly.type
_entity_poly.pdbx_seq_one_letter_code
_entity_poly.pdbx_strand_id
1 'polypeptide(L)'
;RSGGRICPVPYDPAFKVHVVWDLGWNDSMFLILAQRHLSAIRVIDVIEDDHKTYDWFSAELRNKRLNYATMWLPHDAMHASPESGRTPDRILRDLGWTTRAIPNQSIESGIKQARQAFGQVYIDKVKGDRLVQCLKRYRRNIPKSTDEPATPIHDEYSHGADAFRYLSLVAPQLTNEDLFAGKIKYPDNGII
;
A
#
# COMPACT_ATOMS: atom_id res chain seq x y z
N ARG A 1 -15.77 19.32 -10.29
CA ARG A 1 -14.94 18.63 -11.31
C ARG A 1 -13.93 17.79 -10.54
N SER A 2 -14.11 16.48 -10.49
CA SER A 2 -13.07 15.54 -10.05
C SER A 2 -11.91 15.69 -11.03
N GLY A 3 -10.88 16.42 -10.64
CA GLY A 3 -9.81 16.78 -11.55
C GLY A 3 -9.01 15.58 -11.99
N GLY A 4 -9.42 14.87 -13.03
CA GLY A 4 -8.61 13.97 -13.85
C GLY A 4 -7.74 12.89 -13.16
N ARG A 5 -7.82 12.71 -11.84
CA ARG A 5 -6.98 11.77 -11.09
C ARG A 5 -7.50 10.34 -11.03
N ILE A 6 -8.78 10.13 -11.32
CA ILE A 6 -9.35 8.81 -11.58
C ILE A 6 -9.39 8.67 -13.10
N CYS A 7 -8.40 8.02 -13.66
CA CYS A 7 -8.14 7.96 -15.10
C CYS A 7 -7.47 6.63 -15.46
N PRO A 8 -7.23 6.30 -16.72
CA PRO A 8 -6.38 5.16 -17.06
C PRO A 8 -4.97 5.36 -16.50
N VAL A 9 -4.51 4.41 -15.70
CA VAL A 9 -3.17 4.39 -15.10
C VAL A 9 -2.51 3.04 -15.42
N PRO A 10 -2.03 2.85 -16.65
CA PRO A 10 -1.42 1.59 -17.05
C PRO A 10 -0.11 1.34 -16.28
N TYR A 11 0.21 0.06 -16.09
CA TYR A 11 1.53 -0.35 -15.61
C TYR A 11 2.62 0.13 -16.58
N ASP A 12 3.69 0.66 -16.02
CA ASP A 12 4.88 1.07 -16.75
C ASP A 12 6.07 0.22 -16.28
N PRO A 13 6.67 -0.64 -17.14
CA PRO A 13 7.76 -1.51 -16.76
C PRO A 13 9.06 -0.78 -16.38
N ALA A 14 9.19 0.50 -16.71
CA ALA A 14 10.34 1.32 -16.33
C ALA A 14 10.35 1.65 -14.82
N PHE A 15 9.23 1.50 -14.12
CA PHE A 15 9.11 1.81 -12.70
C PHE A 15 8.81 0.56 -11.88
N LYS A 16 9.34 0.55 -10.65
CA LYS A 16 9.09 -0.50 -9.68
C LYS A 16 7.66 -0.43 -9.14
N VAL A 17 7.07 -1.60 -8.88
CA VAL A 17 5.76 -1.72 -8.23
C VAL A 17 5.96 -1.97 -6.75
N HIS A 18 5.43 -1.11 -5.92
CA HIS A 18 5.32 -1.29 -4.48
C HIS A 18 3.92 -1.78 -4.14
N VAL A 19 3.83 -2.70 -3.20
CA VAL A 19 2.56 -3.24 -2.73
C VAL A 19 2.35 -2.82 -1.28
N VAL A 20 1.28 -2.11 -1.02
CA VAL A 20 0.92 -1.67 0.34
C VAL A 20 -0.24 -2.54 0.83
N TRP A 21 -0.04 -3.17 1.97
CA TRP A 21 -0.97 -4.11 2.56
C TRP A 21 -1.76 -3.49 3.70
N ASP A 22 -3.06 -3.73 3.73
CA ASP A 22 -3.86 -3.68 4.94
C ASP A 22 -4.24 -5.12 5.32
N LEU A 23 -3.90 -5.53 6.54
CA LEU A 23 -4.05 -6.91 7.00
C LEU A 23 -5.33 -7.05 7.82
N GLY A 24 -6.32 -7.72 7.29
CA GLY A 24 -7.49 -8.15 8.04
C GLY A 24 -7.28 -9.57 8.60
N TRP A 25 -7.18 -9.73 9.92
CA TRP A 25 -6.96 -11.04 10.55
C TRP A 25 -8.13 -12.01 10.38
N ASN A 26 -9.35 -11.49 10.45
CA ASN A 26 -10.60 -12.27 10.31
C ASN A 26 -11.45 -11.79 9.13
N ASP A 27 -10.99 -10.75 8.42
CA ASP A 27 -11.74 -10.07 7.37
C ASP A 27 -10.95 -10.04 6.05
N SER A 28 -11.24 -9.08 5.20
CA SER A 28 -10.56 -8.88 3.92
C SER A 28 -9.15 -8.32 4.09
N MET A 29 -8.18 -8.88 3.39
CA MET A 29 -6.90 -8.21 3.11
C MET A 29 -7.06 -7.31 1.90
N PHE A 30 -6.51 -6.09 1.99
CA PHE A 30 -6.52 -5.12 0.90
C PHE A 30 -5.11 -4.74 0.49
N LEU A 31 -4.79 -4.90 -0.79
CA LEU A 31 -3.49 -4.59 -1.36
C LEU A 31 -3.63 -3.47 -2.38
N ILE A 32 -2.78 -2.45 -2.27
CA ILE A 32 -2.64 -1.41 -3.29
C ILE A 32 -1.32 -1.60 -4.02
N LEU A 33 -1.37 -1.73 -5.34
CA LEU A 33 -0.22 -1.80 -6.21
C LEU A 33 0.06 -0.42 -6.78
N ALA A 34 1.20 0.16 -6.42
CA ALA A 34 1.53 1.54 -6.78
C ALA A 34 2.92 1.67 -7.38
N GLN A 35 3.05 2.59 -8.33
CA GLN A 35 4.33 3.05 -8.91
C GLN A 35 4.54 4.52 -8.59
N ARG A 36 5.78 4.93 -8.41
CA ARG A 36 6.14 6.35 -8.29
C ARG A 36 6.78 6.83 -9.58
N HIS A 37 6.22 7.90 -10.13
CA HIS A 37 6.79 8.62 -11.26
C HIS A 37 6.99 10.09 -10.88
N LEU A 38 8.22 10.49 -10.62
CA LEU A 38 8.57 11.81 -10.08
C LEU A 38 7.83 12.06 -8.75
N SER A 39 6.98 13.08 -8.70
CA SER A 39 6.14 13.39 -7.54
C SER A 39 4.78 12.67 -7.55
N ALA A 40 4.41 12.03 -8.66
CA ALA A 40 3.12 11.36 -8.80
C ALA A 40 3.17 9.92 -8.26
N ILE A 41 2.15 9.53 -7.51
CA ILE A 41 1.88 8.16 -7.11
C ILE A 41 0.78 7.61 -8.00
N ARG A 42 1.06 6.51 -8.67
CA ARG A 42 0.18 5.86 -9.65
C ARG A 42 -0.31 4.55 -9.08
N VAL A 43 -1.54 4.51 -8.62
CA VAL A 43 -2.22 3.27 -8.23
C VAL A 43 -2.68 2.56 -9.50
N ILE A 44 -1.97 1.49 -9.85
CA ILE A 44 -2.17 0.75 -11.11
C ILE A 44 -3.17 -0.40 -10.95
N ASP A 45 -3.33 -0.91 -9.73
CA ASP A 45 -4.23 -2.03 -9.44
C ASP A 45 -4.51 -2.13 -7.93
N VAL A 46 -5.56 -2.84 -7.56
CA VAL A 46 -5.83 -3.27 -6.19
C VAL A 46 -6.25 -4.73 -6.16
N ILE A 47 -5.97 -5.41 -5.06
CA ILE A 47 -6.44 -6.76 -4.78
C ILE A 47 -7.13 -6.72 -3.42
N GLU A 48 -8.37 -7.20 -3.35
CA GLU A 48 -9.10 -7.41 -2.12
C GLU A 48 -9.67 -8.82 -2.15
N ASP A 49 -9.42 -9.58 -1.09
CA ASP A 49 -10.04 -10.90 -0.91
C ASP A 49 -10.08 -11.24 0.58
N ASP A 50 -11.02 -12.09 0.96
CA ASP A 50 -11.19 -12.58 2.31
C ASP A 50 -10.82 -14.07 2.41
N HIS A 51 -10.48 -14.53 3.61
CA HIS A 51 -10.18 -15.94 3.90
C HIS A 51 -9.10 -16.57 2.98
N LYS A 52 -8.21 -15.75 2.43
CA LYS A 52 -7.07 -16.21 1.60
C LYS A 52 -5.76 -16.19 2.38
N THR A 53 -4.88 -17.11 2.03
CA THR A 53 -3.53 -17.20 2.61
C THR A 53 -2.55 -16.23 1.94
N TYR A 54 -1.43 -15.95 2.60
CA TYR A 54 -0.34 -15.16 2.00
C TYR A 54 0.24 -15.83 0.74
N ASP A 55 0.25 -17.16 0.68
CA ASP A 55 0.65 -17.92 -0.52
C ASP A 55 -0.27 -17.63 -1.70
N TRP A 56 -1.57 -17.55 -1.46
CA TRP A 56 -2.54 -17.22 -2.49
C TRP A 56 -2.31 -15.80 -3.03
N PHE A 57 -2.18 -14.80 -2.16
CA PHE A 57 -1.88 -13.44 -2.58
C PHE A 57 -0.53 -13.34 -3.30
N SER A 58 0.48 -14.10 -2.83
CA SER A 58 1.79 -14.19 -3.49
C SER A 58 1.67 -14.73 -4.90
N ALA A 59 0.86 -15.78 -5.11
CA ALA A 59 0.60 -16.35 -6.42
C ALA A 59 -0.11 -15.35 -7.35
N GLU A 60 -1.15 -14.65 -6.86
CA GLU A 60 -1.85 -13.62 -7.61
C GLU A 60 -0.93 -12.48 -8.05
N LEU A 61 -0.06 -12.01 -7.15
CA LEU A 61 0.93 -10.99 -7.49
C LEU A 61 1.90 -11.49 -8.58
N ARG A 62 2.41 -12.71 -8.46
CA ARG A 62 3.32 -13.30 -9.46
C ARG A 62 2.67 -13.49 -10.83
N ASN A 63 1.40 -13.88 -10.85
CA ASN A 63 0.63 -14.05 -12.10
C ASN A 63 0.51 -12.74 -12.88
N LYS A 64 0.55 -11.58 -12.21
CA LYS A 64 0.53 -10.27 -12.88
C LYS A 64 1.83 -9.94 -13.61
N ARG A 65 2.95 -10.63 -13.32
CA ARG A 65 4.27 -10.48 -13.98
C ARG A 65 4.78 -9.03 -13.98
N LEU A 66 4.63 -8.33 -12.86
CA LEU A 66 5.06 -6.94 -12.71
C LEU A 66 6.49 -6.87 -12.11
N ASN A 67 7.14 -5.72 -12.27
CA ASN A 67 8.47 -5.46 -11.72
C ASN A 67 8.34 -4.98 -10.25
N TYR A 68 8.24 -5.93 -9.31
CA TYR A 68 8.02 -5.63 -7.91
C TYR A 68 9.28 -5.12 -7.19
N ALA A 69 9.09 -4.19 -6.25
CA ALA A 69 10.11 -3.74 -5.29
C ALA A 69 9.79 -4.23 -3.87
N THR A 70 8.99 -3.49 -3.14
CA THR A 70 8.78 -3.69 -1.70
C THR A 70 7.31 -3.97 -1.37
N MET A 71 7.09 -4.94 -0.48
CA MET A 71 5.84 -5.16 0.23
C MET A 71 5.86 -4.31 1.50
N TRP A 72 4.99 -3.33 1.59
CA TRP A 72 4.85 -2.45 2.74
C TRP A 72 3.77 -3.01 3.67
N LEU A 73 4.17 -3.34 4.90
CA LEU A 73 3.33 -4.04 5.86
C LEU A 73 3.04 -3.15 7.07
N PRO A 74 1.81 -3.16 7.59
CA PRO A 74 1.48 -2.45 8.82
C PRO A 74 2.29 -3.02 9.99
N HIS A 75 2.37 -2.27 11.08
CA HIS A 75 3.16 -2.65 12.25
C HIS A 75 2.75 -4.01 12.84
N ASP A 76 1.47 -4.33 12.76
CA ASP A 76 0.91 -5.59 13.25
C ASP A 76 1.48 -6.82 12.54
N ALA A 77 1.96 -6.65 11.30
CA ALA A 77 2.62 -7.70 10.54
C ALA A 77 3.91 -8.24 11.18
N MET A 78 4.44 -7.52 12.15
CA MET A 78 5.64 -7.93 12.90
C MET A 78 5.29 -8.80 14.12
N HIS A 79 4.00 -8.99 14.43
CA HIS A 79 3.54 -9.83 15.52
C HIS A 79 3.16 -11.21 15.01
N ALA A 80 3.49 -12.25 15.77
CA ALA A 80 3.16 -13.62 15.40
C ALA A 80 1.67 -13.87 15.53
N SER A 81 1.11 -14.60 14.55
CA SER A 81 -0.24 -15.13 14.66
C SER A 81 -0.30 -16.15 15.79
N PRO A 82 -1.31 -16.10 16.67
CA PRO A 82 -1.52 -17.12 17.69
C PRO A 82 -1.66 -18.54 17.12
N GLU A 83 -2.19 -18.68 15.92
CA GLU A 83 -2.44 -19.97 15.29
C GLU A 83 -1.20 -20.60 14.67
N SER A 84 -0.36 -19.81 13.99
CA SER A 84 0.80 -20.31 13.24
C SER A 84 2.14 -20.07 13.94
N GLY A 85 2.19 -19.19 14.94
CA GLY A 85 3.43 -18.74 15.58
C GLY A 85 4.37 -17.96 14.65
N ARG A 86 3.96 -17.68 13.39
CA ARG A 86 4.77 -16.97 12.40
C ARG A 86 4.19 -15.57 12.16
N THR A 87 5.07 -14.63 11.84
CA THR A 87 4.66 -13.28 11.48
C THR A 87 4.34 -13.18 9.98
N PRO A 88 3.37 -12.35 9.56
CA PRO A 88 3.15 -12.04 8.15
C PRO A 88 4.42 -11.60 7.41
N ASP A 89 5.24 -10.77 8.03
CA ASP A 89 6.55 -10.37 7.52
C ASP A 89 7.43 -11.58 7.19
N ARG A 90 7.55 -12.53 8.13
CA ARG A 90 8.36 -13.72 7.93
C ARG A 90 7.83 -14.60 6.82
N ILE A 91 6.50 -14.79 6.75
CA ILE A 91 5.86 -15.60 5.70
C ILE A 91 6.17 -15.00 4.32
N LEU A 92 5.98 -13.69 4.13
CA LEU A 92 6.23 -13.05 2.87
C LEU A 92 7.71 -13.07 2.46
N ARG A 93 8.64 -12.93 3.42
CA ARG A 93 10.08 -13.09 3.15
C ARG A 93 10.44 -14.51 2.72
N ASP A 94 9.88 -15.50 3.37
CA ASP A 94 10.10 -16.91 3.00
C ASP A 94 9.53 -17.23 1.61
N LEU A 95 8.49 -16.52 1.19
CA LEU A 95 7.96 -16.56 -0.18
C LEU A 95 8.81 -15.75 -1.19
N GLY A 96 9.92 -15.14 -0.75
CA GLY A 96 10.88 -14.43 -1.60
C GLY A 96 10.58 -12.95 -1.84
N TRP A 97 9.69 -12.33 -1.03
CA TRP A 97 9.38 -10.91 -1.13
C TRP A 97 10.30 -10.05 -0.26
N THR A 98 10.63 -8.87 -0.74
CA THR A 98 11.26 -7.83 0.07
C THR A 98 10.18 -7.08 0.84
N THR A 99 10.26 -7.08 2.17
CA THR A 99 9.27 -6.46 3.04
C THR A 99 9.85 -5.28 3.81
N ARG A 100 9.01 -4.29 4.12
CA ARG A 100 9.32 -3.18 5.02
C ARG A 100 8.10 -2.83 5.86
N ALA A 101 8.35 -2.46 7.12
CA ALA A 101 7.31 -1.96 8.00
C ALA A 101 6.90 -0.54 7.59
N ILE A 102 5.60 -0.26 7.62
CA ILE A 102 5.04 1.08 7.48
C ILE A 102 5.33 1.85 8.78
N PRO A 103 5.76 3.12 8.71
CA PRO A 103 5.97 3.93 9.90
C PRO A 103 4.73 3.96 10.79
N ASN A 104 4.91 3.70 12.09
CA ASN A 104 3.81 3.78 13.04
C ASN A 104 3.42 5.24 13.28
N GLN A 105 2.16 5.58 13.04
CA GLN A 105 1.61 6.91 13.28
C GLN A 105 0.19 6.81 13.80
N SER A 106 -0.26 7.87 14.50
CA SER A 106 -1.66 7.95 14.92
C SER A 106 -2.59 7.98 13.69
N ILE A 107 -3.80 7.45 13.86
CA ILE A 107 -4.82 7.43 12.80
C ILE A 107 -5.10 8.86 12.30
N GLU A 108 -5.18 9.83 13.20
CA GLU A 108 -5.42 11.24 12.85
C GLU A 108 -4.31 11.82 11.95
N SER A 109 -3.05 11.58 12.33
CA SER A 109 -1.91 12.00 11.53
C SER A 109 -1.92 11.35 10.14
N GLY A 110 -2.20 10.05 10.08
CA GLY A 110 -2.32 9.31 8.84
C GLY A 110 -3.45 9.83 7.94
N ILE A 111 -4.62 10.15 8.49
CA ILE A 111 -5.73 10.75 7.73
C ILE A 111 -5.34 12.12 7.17
N LYS A 112 -4.65 12.96 7.97
CA LYS A 112 -4.15 14.25 7.49
C LYS A 112 -3.18 14.09 6.33
N GLN A 113 -2.25 13.15 6.42
CA GLN A 113 -1.31 12.84 5.34
C GLN A 113 -2.03 12.29 4.10
N ALA A 114 -3.01 11.39 4.27
CA ALA A 114 -3.81 10.88 3.17
C ALA A 114 -4.52 12.01 2.40
N ARG A 115 -5.10 12.97 3.11
CA ARG A 115 -5.73 14.16 2.49
C ARG A 115 -4.74 15.00 1.70
N GLN A 116 -3.53 15.19 2.20
CA GLN A 116 -2.47 15.92 1.49
C GLN A 116 -1.97 15.15 0.26
N ALA A 117 -1.83 13.82 0.38
CA ALA A 117 -1.37 12.97 -0.71
C ALA A 117 -2.33 12.93 -1.91
N PHE A 118 -3.64 13.15 -1.70
CA PHE A 118 -4.63 13.14 -2.79
C PHE A 118 -4.24 14.05 -3.97
N GLY A 119 -3.49 15.13 -3.73
CA GLY A 119 -3.00 16.03 -4.79
C GLY A 119 -2.05 15.36 -5.78
N GLN A 120 -1.37 14.28 -5.37
CA GLN A 120 -0.31 13.62 -6.12
C GLN A 120 -0.67 12.18 -6.52
N VAL A 121 -1.83 11.67 -6.10
CA VAL A 121 -2.23 10.28 -6.38
C VAL A 121 -3.16 10.22 -7.58
N TYR A 122 -2.83 9.32 -8.52
CA TYR A 122 -3.65 8.94 -9.66
C TYR A 122 -4.08 7.49 -9.47
N ILE A 123 -5.37 7.21 -9.66
CA ILE A 123 -5.94 5.88 -9.44
C ILE A 123 -6.51 5.38 -10.76
N ASP A 124 -6.15 4.16 -11.15
CA ASP A 124 -6.73 3.54 -12.34
C ASP A 124 -8.26 3.41 -12.19
N LYS A 125 -8.97 3.92 -13.17
CA LYS A 125 -10.43 4.03 -13.12
C LYS A 125 -11.16 2.67 -13.13
N VAL A 126 -10.51 1.61 -13.60
CA VAL A 126 -11.10 0.26 -13.69
C VAL A 126 -10.56 -0.61 -12.58
N LYS A 127 -9.23 -0.81 -12.54
CA LYS A 127 -8.58 -1.69 -11.58
C LYS A 127 -8.55 -1.12 -10.16
N GLY A 128 -8.61 0.21 -10.01
CA GLY A 128 -8.67 0.91 -8.74
C GLY A 128 -10.07 1.30 -8.29
N ASP A 129 -11.14 0.90 -9.00
CA ASP A 129 -12.51 1.32 -8.67
C ASP A 129 -12.92 0.95 -7.25
N ARG A 130 -12.57 -0.25 -6.78
CA ARG A 130 -12.85 -0.68 -5.41
C ARG A 130 -12.22 0.25 -4.37
N LEU A 131 -10.96 0.68 -4.57
CA LEU A 131 -10.33 1.68 -3.71
C LEU A 131 -11.10 3.01 -3.73
N VAL A 132 -11.50 3.47 -4.92
CA VAL A 132 -12.29 4.71 -5.05
C VAL A 132 -13.60 4.62 -4.29
N GLN A 133 -14.28 3.47 -4.32
CA GLN A 133 -15.50 3.23 -3.55
C GLN A 133 -15.24 3.27 -2.05
N CYS A 134 -14.17 2.62 -1.56
CA CYS A 134 -13.75 2.68 -0.17
C CYS A 134 -13.53 4.14 0.29
N LEU A 135 -12.75 4.90 -0.48
CA LEU A 135 -12.44 6.30 -0.15
C LEU A 135 -13.67 7.22 -0.14
N LYS A 136 -14.65 6.97 -1.02
CA LYS A 136 -15.89 7.75 -1.06
C LYS A 136 -16.84 7.44 0.10
N ARG A 137 -16.82 6.23 0.61
CA ARG A 137 -17.75 5.73 1.64
C ARG A 137 -17.15 5.69 3.04
N TYR A 138 -15.84 5.88 3.15
CA TYR A 138 -15.17 5.97 4.44
C TYR A 138 -15.75 7.08 5.31
N ARG A 139 -16.21 6.73 6.49
CA ARG A 139 -16.91 7.63 7.42
C ARG A 139 -16.48 7.39 8.85
N ARG A 140 -16.74 8.40 9.70
CA ARG A 140 -16.56 8.33 11.15
C ARG A 140 -17.90 8.16 11.83
N ASN A 141 -17.86 7.55 12.99
CA ASN A 141 -19.00 7.58 13.91
C ASN A 141 -19.18 9.02 14.41
N ILE A 142 -20.42 9.51 14.45
CA ILE A 142 -20.80 10.80 15.04
C ILE A 142 -21.78 10.48 16.15
N PRO A 143 -21.30 10.39 17.42
CA PRO A 143 -22.19 10.14 18.55
C PRO A 143 -23.17 11.30 18.71
N LYS A 144 -24.44 10.99 18.88
CA LYS A 144 -25.51 12.01 19.11
C LYS A 144 -25.28 12.86 20.36
N SER A 145 -24.43 12.40 21.28
CA SER A 145 -24.14 13.11 22.55
C SER A 145 -23.13 14.23 22.39
N THR A 146 -22.23 14.17 21.43
CA THR A 146 -21.14 15.14 21.24
C THR A 146 -21.23 15.90 19.92
N ASP A 147 -21.93 15.34 18.94
CA ASP A 147 -22.03 15.85 17.56
C ASP A 147 -20.66 16.08 16.90
N GLU A 148 -19.60 15.45 17.46
CA GLU A 148 -18.24 15.52 16.95
C GLU A 148 -17.82 14.18 16.31
N PRO A 149 -17.03 14.21 15.24
CA PRO A 149 -16.53 12.99 14.62
C PRO A 149 -15.63 12.19 15.60
N ALA A 150 -16.08 11.01 15.97
CA ALA A 150 -15.35 10.07 16.81
C ALA A 150 -14.47 9.12 15.98
N THR A 151 -14.28 7.89 16.44
CA THR A 151 -13.47 6.88 15.76
C THR A 151 -14.03 6.53 14.37
N PRO A 152 -13.17 6.18 13.40
CA PRO A 152 -13.60 5.62 12.12
C PRO A 152 -14.50 4.40 12.32
N ILE A 153 -15.52 4.25 11.47
CA ILE A 153 -16.34 3.05 11.44
C ILE A 153 -15.55 1.95 10.76
N HIS A 154 -15.47 0.81 11.42
CA HIS A 154 -14.88 -0.39 10.83
C HIS A 154 -15.96 -1.14 10.07
N ASP A 155 -15.96 -0.99 8.75
CA ASP A 155 -16.89 -1.63 7.83
C ASP A 155 -16.12 -2.13 6.58
N GLU A 156 -16.81 -2.69 5.61
CA GLU A 156 -16.23 -3.22 4.37
C GLU A 156 -15.42 -2.19 3.55
N TYR A 157 -15.54 -0.89 3.85
CA TYR A 157 -14.82 0.20 3.19
C TYR A 157 -13.56 0.63 3.95
N SER A 158 -13.42 0.21 5.20
CA SER A 158 -12.32 0.63 6.06
C SER A 158 -10.97 0.11 5.57
N HIS A 159 -10.90 -1.14 5.10
CA HIS A 159 -9.67 -1.77 4.64
C HIS A 159 -9.00 -1.01 3.49
N GLY A 160 -9.77 -0.64 2.45
CA GLY A 160 -9.23 0.15 1.35
C GLY A 160 -8.81 1.56 1.77
N ALA A 161 -9.54 2.18 2.70
CA ALA A 161 -9.19 3.50 3.23
C ALA A 161 -7.93 3.45 4.10
N ASP A 162 -7.76 2.40 4.90
CA ASP A 162 -6.56 2.18 5.72
C ASP A 162 -5.35 1.84 4.84
N ALA A 163 -5.50 1.00 3.83
CA ALA A 163 -4.45 0.75 2.85
C ALA A 163 -4.02 2.04 2.13
N PHE A 164 -4.95 2.94 1.79
CA PHE A 164 -4.62 4.24 1.20
C PHE A 164 -3.92 5.17 2.20
N ARG A 165 -4.32 5.17 3.45
CA ARG A 165 -3.63 5.87 4.54
C ARG A 165 -2.19 5.38 4.65
N TYR A 166 -1.96 4.08 4.62
CA TYR A 166 -0.64 3.47 4.63
C TYR A 166 0.19 3.84 3.39
N LEU A 167 -0.41 3.80 2.20
CA LEU A 167 0.25 4.28 0.98
C LEU A 167 0.74 5.73 1.13
N SER A 168 -0.07 6.58 1.74
CA SER A 168 0.28 7.99 1.95
C SER A 168 1.47 8.17 2.88
N LEU A 169 1.61 7.30 3.90
CA LEU A 169 2.74 7.31 4.83
C LEU A 169 4.05 6.88 4.16
N VAL A 170 3.99 5.93 3.24
CA VAL A 170 5.18 5.39 2.57
C VAL A 170 5.48 6.07 1.24
N ALA A 171 4.59 6.91 0.72
CA ALA A 171 4.75 7.59 -0.55
C ALA A 171 6.12 8.27 -0.75
N PRO A 172 6.70 8.96 0.26
CA PRO A 172 8.04 9.54 0.12
C PRO A 172 9.15 8.50 -0.02
N GLN A 173 8.93 7.26 0.40
CA GLN A 173 9.91 6.17 0.42
C GLN A 173 9.80 5.22 -0.77
N LEU A 174 8.80 5.39 -1.65
CA LEU A 174 8.68 4.60 -2.87
C LEU A 174 9.83 4.96 -3.81
N THR A 175 10.71 4.01 -4.08
CA THR A 175 11.88 4.20 -4.94
C THR A 175 11.86 3.26 -6.13
N ASN A 176 12.45 3.69 -7.24
CA ASN A 176 12.66 2.86 -8.43
C ASN A 176 14.04 2.19 -8.44
N GLU A 177 14.89 2.49 -7.45
CA GLU A 177 16.21 1.89 -7.31
C GLU A 177 16.08 0.46 -6.77
N ASP A 178 16.96 -0.43 -7.24
CA ASP A 178 17.10 -1.75 -6.64
C ASP A 178 17.79 -1.61 -5.28
N LEU A 179 17.09 -1.98 -4.22
CA LEU A 179 17.61 -1.89 -2.84
C LEU A 179 18.90 -2.70 -2.61
N PHE A 180 19.20 -3.62 -3.52
CA PHE A 180 20.39 -4.47 -3.53
C PHE A 180 21.38 -4.15 -4.66
N ALA A 181 21.12 -3.15 -5.49
CA ALA A 181 22.12 -2.65 -6.42
C ALA A 181 23.25 -2.03 -5.59
N GLY A 182 24.28 -2.80 -5.34
CA GLY A 182 25.49 -2.30 -4.71
C GLY A 182 25.94 -1.05 -5.45
N LYS A 183 26.37 0.00 -4.71
CA LYS A 183 26.95 1.19 -5.33
C LYS A 183 27.97 0.73 -6.36
N ILE A 184 27.77 1.08 -7.62
CA ILE A 184 28.77 0.85 -8.66
C ILE A 184 30.01 1.65 -8.22
N LYS A 185 31.03 0.93 -7.73
CA LYS A 185 32.34 1.53 -7.50
C LYS A 185 32.97 1.74 -8.87
N TYR A 186 32.94 2.95 -9.33
CA TYR A 186 33.79 3.32 -10.46
C TYR A 186 35.25 3.11 -10.03
N PRO A 187 36.08 2.42 -10.84
CA PRO A 187 37.50 2.35 -10.55
C PRO A 187 38.05 3.79 -10.51
N ASP A 188 38.81 4.08 -9.48
CA ASP A 188 39.49 5.34 -9.32
C ASP A 188 40.59 5.38 -10.41
N ASN A 189 40.25 5.87 -11.58
CA ASN A 189 41.21 6.12 -12.64
C ASN A 189 42.01 7.33 -12.21
N GLY A 190 43.06 7.07 -11.39
CA GLY A 190 44.05 8.09 -11.06
C GLY A 190 44.59 8.63 -12.35
N ILE A 191 44.15 9.84 -12.69
CA ILE A 191 44.84 10.68 -13.67
C ILE A 191 46.02 11.29 -12.92
N ILE A 192 47.21 10.82 -13.23
CA ILE A 192 48.47 11.45 -12.86
C ILE A 192 48.61 12.72 -13.68
#